data_5fec922c008d9ebe244a39caa684faa5
#
_entry.id   5fec922c008d9ebe244a39caa684faa5
#
_cell.length_a   1.000
_cell.length_b   1.000
_cell.length_c   1.000
_cell.angle_alpha   90.00
_cell.angle_beta   90.00
_cell.angle_gamma   90.00
#
_symmetry.space_group_name_H-M   'P 1'
#
loop_
_entity.id
_entity.type
_entity.pdbx_description
1 polymer ?
#
loop_
_entity_poly.entity_id
_entity_poly.type
_entity_poly.pdbx_seq_one_letter_code
_entity_poly.pdbx_strand_id
1 'polypeptide(L)'
;MIHYKNALSKLKQNKIKIKSEIVTVEKSLNRISSINVNSPNNYPAANNTAFDGFAINSKETIKINNKNQKKFKIIKTLAAGDNPNIKKISKFSTIEVMTGAIIKKPFDTVIPVSYTHLTLPTTEAV
;
A
#
# COMPACT_ATOMS: atom_id res chain seq x y z
N MET A 1 24.56 -21.06 -45.90
CA MET A 1 23.72 -20.18 -45.04
C MET A 1 23.64 -20.79 -43.64
N ILE A 2 23.92 -20.08 -42.56
CA ILE A 2 23.83 -20.62 -41.19
C ILE A 2 22.37 -20.54 -40.73
N HIS A 3 21.86 -21.64 -40.14
CA HIS A 3 20.51 -21.67 -39.60
C HIS A 3 20.43 -20.78 -38.33
N TYR A 4 19.32 -20.04 -38.14
CA TYR A 4 19.09 -19.12 -37.05
C TYR A 4 19.46 -19.69 -35.65
N LYS A 5 19.02 -20.92 -35.34
CA LYS A 5 19.32 -21.58 -34.06
C LYS A 5 20.81 -21.78 -33.85
N ASN A 6 21.56 -22.12 -34.90
CA ASN A 6 23.00 -22.30 -34.84
C ASN A 6 23.74 -20.96 -34.66
N ALA A 7 23.25 -19.92 -35.34
CA ALA A 7 23.78 -18.56 -35.14
C ALA A 7 23.60 -18.09 -33.70
N LEU A 8 22.43 -18.28 -33.14
CA LEU A 8 22.11 -17.90 -31.75
C LEU A 8 22.96 -18.72 -30.74
N SER A 9 23.17 -20.02 -30.99
CA SER A 9 24.03 -20.84 -30.16
C SER A 9 25.48 -20.37 -30.17
N LYS A 10 26.03 -20.06 -31.36
CA LYS A 10 27.38 -19.50 -31.48
C LYS A 10 27.54 -18.15 -30.77
N LEU A 11 26.56 -17.27 -30.87
CA LEU A 11 26.57 -15.99 -30.13
C LEU A 11 26.59 -16.20 -28.61
N LYS A 12 25.77 -17.16 -28.11
CA LYS A 12 25.74 -17.48 -26.68
C LYS A 12 27.05 -18.09 -26.18
N GLN A 13 27.75 -18.88 -27.01
CA GLN A 13 29.05 -19.50 -26.67
C GLN A 13 30.19 -18.47 -26.65
N ASN A 14 30.13 -17.45 -27.50
CA ASN A 14 31.16 -16.42 -27.61
C ASN A 14 30.83 -15.17 -26.78
N LYS A 15 30.27 -15.34 -25.58
CA LYS A 15 30.02 -14.22 -24.67
C LYS A 15 31.30 -13.52 -24.28
N ILE A 16 31.35 -12.22 -24.50
CA ILE A 16 32.44 -11.36 -23.98
C ILE A 16 32.30 -11.30 -22.46
N LYS A 17 33.33 -11.74 -21.73
CA LYS A 17 33.39 -11.60 -20.29
C LYS A 17 33.83 -10.19 -19.93
N ILE A 18 32.88 -9.35 -19.54
CA ILE A 18 33.16 -8.00 -19.04
C ILE A 18 33.40 -8.13 -17.53
N LYS A 19 34.49 -7.52 -17.04
CA LYS A 19 34.75 -7.44 -15.59
C LYS A 19 33.77 -6.48 -14.94
N SER A 20 33.27 -6.83 -13.77
CA SER A 20 32.48 -5.96 -12.93
C SER A 20 33.39 -5.07 -12.06
N GLU A 21 32.94 -3.88 -11.75
CA GLU A 21 33.61 -2.94 -10.84
C GLU A 21 32.58 -2.33 -9.90
N ILE A 22 33.05 -1.86 -8.75
CA ILE A 22 32.21 -1.11 -7.81
C ILE A 22 32.40 0.37 -8.10
N VAL A 23 31.28 1.06 -8.31
CA VAL A 23 31.25 2.51 -8.56
C VAL A 23 30.25 3.19 -7.65
N THR A 24 30.42 4.49 -7.42
CA THR A 24 29.42 5.29 -6.70
C THR A 24 28.16 5.47 -7.56
N VAL A 25 27.01 5.79 -6.92
CA VAL A 25 25.73 5.97 -7.61
C VAL A 25 25.84 7.04 -8.69
N GLU A 26 26.56 8.14 -8.43
CA GLU A 26 26.75 9.25 -9.38
C GLU A 26 27.49 8.80 -10.67
N LYS A 27 28.37 7.82 -10.54
CA LYS A 27 29.13 7.24 -11.67
C LYS A 27 28.43 6.05 -12.32
N SER A 28 27.26 5.66 -11.83
CA SER A 28 26.51 4.50 -12.34
C SER A 28 25.64 4.82 -13.55
N LEU A 29 25.45 6.09 -13.89
CA LEU A 29 24.66 6.51 -15.03
C LEU A 29 25.17 5.86 -16.33
N ASN A 30 24.27 5.30 -17.14
CA ASN A 30 24.56 4.59 -18.39
C ASN A 30 25.39 3.30 -18.21
N ARG A 31 25.42 2.72 -17.00
CA ARG A 31 26.07 1.43 -16.74
C ARG A 31 25.03 0.33 -16.55
N ILE A 32 25.48 -0.91 -16.73
CA ILE A 32 24.64 -2.09 -16.55
C ILE A 32 25.00 -2.74 -15.22
N SER A 33 24.00 -3.01 -14.37
CA SER A 33 24.20 -3.73 -13.13
C SER A 33 24.71 -5.15 -13.42
N SER A 34 25.79 -5.56 -12.76
CA SER A 34 26.34 -6.91 -12.86
C SER A 34 25.62 -7.93 -11.97
N ILE A 35 24.79 -7.45 -11.06
CA ILE A 35 24.00 -8.27 -10.15
C ILE A 35 22.53 -7.81 -10.13
N ASN A 36 21.64 -8.68 -9.72
CA ASN A 36 20.26 -8.29 -9.46
C ASN A 36 20.20 -7.36 -8.25
N VAL A 37 19.52 -6.24 -8.42
CA VAL A 37 19.26 -5.30 -7.33
C VAL A 37 17.86 -5.61 -6.78
N ASN A 38 17.81 -6.09 -5.55
CA ASN A 38 16.57 -6.39 -4.86
C ASN A 38 16.31 -5.33 -3.77
N SER A 39 15.05 -4.94 -3.61
CA SER A 39 14.67 -4.12 -2.47
C SER A 39 14.85 -4.91 -1.18
N PRO A 40 15.51 -4.35 -0.14
CA PRO A 40 15.65 -5.02 1.15
C PRO A 40 14.32 -5.14 1.91
N ASN A 41 13.33 -4.32 1.56
CA ASN A 41 12.02 -4.29 2.20
C ASN A 41 10.91 -4.34 1.17
N ASN A 42 9.71 -4.75 1.60
CA ASN A 42 8.51 -4.62 0.78
C ASN A 42 8.21 -3.14 0.53
N TYR A 43 7.68 -2.84 -0.66
CA TYR A 43 7.18 -1.51 -0.98
C TYR A 43 5.76 -1.62 -1.55
N PRO A 44 4.79 -1.05 -0.87
CA PRO A 44 4.88 -0.31 0.41
C PRO A 44 5.27 -1.21 1.60
N ALA A 45 5.95 -0.63 2.60
CA ALA A 45 6.41 -1.36 3.79
C ALA A 45 5.26 -1.80 4.73
N ALA A 46 4.08 -1.22 4.56
CA ALA A 46 2.87 -1.49 5.32
C ALA A 46 1.63 -1.30 4.46
N ASN A 47 0.48 -1.74 4.95
CA ASN A 47 -0.82 -1.46 4.31
C ASN A 47 -1.19 0.01 4.53
N ASN A 48 -0.99 0.82 3.51
CA ASN A 48 -1.30 2.24 3.53
C ASN A 48 -2.63 2.49 2.82
N THR A 49 -3.38 3.50 3.29
CA THR A 49 -4.54 3.97 2.53
C THR A 49 -4.12 4.80 1.32
N ALA A 50 -4.80 4.60 0.21
CA ALA A 50 -4.65 5.40 -1.01
C ALA A 50 -5.58 6.62 -1.06
N PHE A 51 -6.51 6.73 -0.11
CA PHE A 51 -7.56 7.74 -0.09
C PHE A 51 -7.78 8.26 1.32
N ASP A 52 -8.23 9.52 1.41
CA ASP A 52 -8.80 10.06 2.63
C ASP A 52 -10.19 9.46 2.84
N GLY A 53 -10.50 9.04 4.06
CA GLY A 53 -11.75 8.37 4.34
C GLY A 53 -11.85 7.75 5.72
N PHE A 54 -12.72 6.76 5.83
CA PHE A 54 -12.99 6.06 7.07
C PHE A 54 -12.62 4.59 6.94
N ALA A 55 -11.65 4.13 7.72
CA ALA A 55 -11.27 2.74 7.76
C ALA A 55 -12.16 1.97 8.74
N ILE A 56 -12.74 0.88 8.26
CA ILE A 56 -13.70 0.04 8.96
C ILE A 56 -13.27 -1.42 8.92
N ASN A 57 -13.87 -2.21 9.81
CA ASN A 57 -13.82 -3.66 9.72
C ASN A 57 -14.97 -4.14 8.81
N SER A 58 -14.64 -4.65 7.63
CA SER A 58 -15.62 -5.10 6.63
C SER A 58 -16.59 -6.15 7.15
N LYS A 59 -16.16 -6.99 8.10
CA LYS A 59 -17.04 -8.02 8.72
C LYS A 59 -18.21 -7.42 9.50
N GLU A 60 -18.07 -6.20 9.98
CA GLU A 60 -19.15 -5.53 10.72
C GLU A 60 -20.22 -4.94 9.81
N THR A 61 -19.94 -4.83 8.50
CA THR A 61 -20.88 -4.27 7.51
C THR A 61 -21.77 -5.31 6.82
N ILE A 62 -21.43 -6.61 6.90
CA ILE A 62 -22.08 -7.69 6.13
C ILE A 62 -23.61 -7.73 6.32
N LYS A 63 -24.10 -7.35 7.50
CA LYS A 63 -25.54 -7.37 7.83
C LYS A 63 -26.19 -5.98 7.78
N ILE A 64 -25.45 -4.95 7.33
CA ILE A 64 -25.97 -3.59 7.23
C ILE A 64 -26.73 -3.44 5.92
N ASN A 65 -27.92 -2.87 5.99
CA ASN A 65 -28.78 -2.54 4.86
C ASN A 65 -29.68 -1.36 5.21
N ASN A 66 -30.51 -0.91 4.27
CA ASN A 66 -31.42 0.24 4.49
C ASN A 66 -32.35 0.09 5.70
N LYS A 67 -32.70 -1.14 6.07
CA LYS A 67 -33.58 -1.43 7.23
C LYS A 67 -32.80 -1.61 8.53
N ASN A 68 -31.50 -1.93 8.45
CA ASN A 68 -30.64 -2.17 9.60
C ASN A 68 -29.37 -1.31 9.49
N GLN A 69 -29.52 -0.02 9.64
CA GLN A 69 -28.42 0.94 9.64
C GLN A 69 -27.66 0.90 10.96
N LYS A 70 -26.35 1.12 10.91
CA LYS A 70 -25.48 1.21 12.10
C LYS A 70 -24.65 2.49 12.04
N LYS A 71 -24.53 3.12 13.20
CA LYS A 71 -23.63 4.27 13.38
C LYS A 71 -22.25 3.75 13.79
N PHE A 72 -21.20 4.22 13.11
CA PHE A 72 -19.82 3.94 13.47
C PHE A 72 -19.26 5.11 14.26
N LYS A 73 -18.55 4.80 15.34
CA LYS A 73 -17.91 5.82 16.17
C LYS A 73 -16.49 6.03 15.70
N ILE A 74 -16.12 7.25 15.36
CA ILE A 74 -14.73 7.63 15.08
C ILE A 74 -13.95 7.59 16.40
N ILE A 75 -12.90 6.76 16.46
CA ILE A 75 -12.11 6.58 17.67
C ILE A 75 -10.71 7.18 17.58
N LYS A 76 -10.27 7.48 16.36
CA LYS A 76 -8.96 8.10 16.10
C LYS A 76 -8.94 8.67 14.68
N THR A 77 -8.14 9.71 14.47
CA THR A 77 -7.71 10.19 13.15
C THR A 77 -6.24 9.85 12.95
N LEU A 78 -5.87 9.36 11.76
CA LEU A 78 -4.52 8.97 11.40
C LEU A 78 -4.08 9.66 10.12
N ALA A 79 -2.96 10.34 10.15
CA ALA A 79 -2.27 10.87 8.98
C ALA A 79 -1.07 9.97 8.59
N ALA A 80 -0.45 10.28 7.46
CA ALA A 80 0.79 9.62 7.05
C ALA A 80 1.89 9.87 8.09
N GLY A 81 2.54 8.78 8.53
CA GLY A 81 3.59 8.83 9.56
C GLY A 81 3.09 8.69 11.00
N ASP A 82 1.78 8.75 11.24
CA ASP A 82 1.23 8.55 12.57
C ASP A 82 1.39 7.11 13.06
N ASN A 83 1.41 6.96 14.40
CA ASN A 83 1.43 5.63 15.03
C ASN A 83 0.05 4.95 14.85
N PRO A 84 -0.04 3.84 14.10
CA PRO A 84 -1.30 3.16 13.81
C PRO A 84 -1.84 2.30 14.97
N ASN A 85 -1.16 2.26 16.10
CA ASN A 85 -1.62 1.45 17.24
C ASN A 85 -2.81 2.11 17.93
N ILE A 86 -3.83 1.29 18.20
CA ILE A 86 -5.05 1.69 18.90
C ILE A 86 -5.24 0.74 20.08
N LYS A 87 -5.31 1.30 21.28
CA LYS A 87 -5.35 0.51 22.52
C LYS A 87 -6.67 -0.21 22.75
N LYS A 88 -7.80 0.38 22.33
CA LYS A 88 -9.14 -0.17 22.57
C LYS A 88 -10.02 0.05 21.34
N ILE A 89 -10.50 -1.05 20.77
CA ILE A 89 -11.40 -1.05 19.62
C ILE A 89 -12.67 -1.77 20.03
N SER A 90 -13.81 -1.11 19.90
CA SER A 90 -15.13 -1.67 20.14
C SER A 90 -15.83 -1.99 18.82
N LYS A 91 -16.95 -2.72 18.87
CA LYS A 91 -17.80 -2.95 17.68
C LYS A 91 -18.26 -1.61 17.10
N PHE A 92 -18.40 -1.56 15.78
CA PHE A 92 -18.79 -0.36 15.04
C PHE A 92 -17.91 0.85 15.33
N SER A 93 -16.62 0.61 15.53
CA SER A 93 -15.61 1.66 15.53
C SER A 93 -15.06 1.90 14.14
N THR A 94 -14.71 3.14 13.85
CA THR A 94 -14.00 3.54 12.64
C THR A 94 -12.85 4.46 13.00
N ILE A 95 -11.86 4.52 12.12
CA ILE A 95 -10.79 5.53 12.17
C ILE A 95 -10.89 6.40 10.92
N GLU A 96 -10.80 7.70 11.11
CA GLU A 96 -10.59 8.61 10.01
C GLU A 96 -9.14 8.52 9.56
N VAL A 97 -8.90 8.41 8.26
CA VAL A 97 -7.56 8.19 7.71
C VAL A 97 -7.30 9.15 6.56
N MET A 98 -6.10 9.70 6.55
CA MET A 98 -5.56 10.50 5.45
C MET A 98 -4.72 9.61 4.54
N THR A 99 -4.58 10.00 3.28
CA THR A 99 -3.74 9.32 2.28
C THR A 99 -2.35 9.05 2.85
N GLY A 100 -1.88 7.81 2.69
CA GLY A 100 -0.59 7.35 3.21
C GLY A 100 -0.60 6.87 4.66
N ALA A 101 -1.71 7.02 5.40
CA ALA A 101 -1.84 6.48 6.75
C ALA A 101 -1.76 4.95 6.76
N ILE A 102 -1.08 4.40 7.76
CA ILE A 102 -0.97 2.95 7.94
C ILE A 102 -2.23 2.42 8.61
N ILE A 103 -2.82 1.39 8.01
CA ILE A 103 -4.01 0.72 8.54
C ILE A 103 -3.60 -0.64 9.11
N LYS A 104 -4.05 -0.91 10.34
CA LYS A 104 -3.86 -2.20 11.01
C LYS A 104 -5.19 -2.89 11.30
N LYS A 105 -5.15 -4.22 11.35
CA LYS A 105 -6.31 -5.01 11.79
C LYS A 105 -6.85 -4.50 13.15
N PRO A 106 -8.18 -4.52 13.33
CA PRO A 106 -9.19 -5.20 12.53
C PRO A 106 -9.70 -4.40 11.32
N PHE A 107 -9.21 -3.18 11.08
CA PHE A 107 -9.60 -2.36 9.94
C PHE A 107 -8.95 -2.92 8.67
N ASP A 108 -9.76 -3.16 7.63
CA ASP A 108 -9.34 -3.82 6.40
C ASP A 108 -9.93 -3.17 5.14
N THR A 109 -10.80 -2.19 5.30
CA THR A 109 -11.49 -1.50 4.21
C THR A 109 -11.54 -0.01 4.50
N VAL A 110 -11.31 0.81 3.49
CA VAL A 110 -11.47 2.26 3.56
C VAL A 110 -12.65 2.69 2.69
N ILE A 111 -13.55 3.48 3.27
CA ILE A 111 -14.61 4.17 2.55
C ILE A 111 -14.10 5.58 2.27
N PRO A 112 -13.86 5.95 0.99
CA PRO A 112 -13.38 7.29 0.65
C PRO A 112 -14.38 8.37 1.04
N VAL A 113 -13.89 9.53 1.47
CA VAL A 113 -14.74 10.68 1.83
C VAL A 113 -15.65 11.08 0.67
N SER A 114 -15.18 11.00 -0.57
CA SER A 114 -15.96 11.33 -1.77
C SER A 114 -17.22 10.47 -1.97
N TYR A 115 -17.28 9.29 -1.37
CA TYR A 115 -18.46 8.40 -1.39
C TYR A 115 -19.33 8.53 -0.15
N THR A 116 -18.88 9.29 0.84
CA THR A 116 -19.63 9.50 2.08
C THR A 116 -20.55 10.72 1.95
N HIS A 117 -21.65 10.58 1.24
CA HIS A 117 -22.85 11.41 1.50
C HIS A 117 -23.54 10.96 2.79
N LEU A 118 -22.80 10.34 3.70
CA LEU A 118 -23.26 10.03 5.03
C LEU A 118 -23.36 11.36 5.77
N THR A 119 -24.56 11.77 6.09
CA THR A 119 -24.80 12.78 7.10
C THR A 119 -24.05 12.37 8.37
N LEU A 120 -22.85 12.90 8.55
CA LEU A 120 -22.20 12.85 9.85
C LEU A 120 -23.16 13.54 10.81
N PRO A 121 -23.55 12.94 11.93
CA PRO A 121 -24.24 13.69 12.95
C PRO A 121 -23.30 14.80 13.35
N THR A 122 -23.67 16.04 13.02
CA THR A 122 -23.09 17.22 13.64
C THR A 122 -23.11 16.96 15.13
N THR A 123 -21.96 16.96 15.76
CA THR A 123 -21.85 17.07 17.20
C THR A 123 -22.45 18.41 17.58
N GLU A 124 -23.74 18.45 17.85
CA GLU A 124 -24.28 19.54 18.64
C GLU A 124 -23.64 19.40 20.02
N ALA A 125 -22.67 20.26 20.28
CA ALA A 125 -22.24 20.55 21.64
C ALA A 125 -23.40 21.31 22.30
N VAL A 126 -23.99 20.72 23.31
CA VAL A 126 -24.75 21.40 24.35
C VAL A 126 -23.87 21.48 25.57
#